data_3bba93a60119e12b9d66a156ffcca7d0
#
_entry.id   3bba93a60119e12b9d66a156ffcca7d0
#
_cell.length_a   1.000
_cell.length_b   1.000
_cell.length_c   1.000
_cell.angle_alpha   90.00
_cell.angle_beta   90.00
_cell.angle_gamma   90.00
#
_symmetry.space_group_name_H-M   'P 1'
#
loop_
_entity.id
_entity.type
_entity.pdbx_description
1 polymer ?
#
loop_
_entity_poly.entity_id
_entity_poly.type
_entity_poly.pdbx_seq_one_letter_code
_entity_poly.pdbx_strand_id
1 'polypeptide(L)'
;MVTNMWAYESVFYQIYPMGFCGVPFENDGVQRHEIKHVEDWIPHMQKLGVNAVYFSPVFESDTHGYNTRDYRKIDVRLGTNEDFKEVCDALHRAGIRVVLDGVFNHVGRGFAQFQDVIRNRENSPYVNWFYRIDFGGNSNYNDGLWYEGWEGCFDLVKLNLQNPDVVNYLLDSVKGWIDEFGIDGLRLDVAYSLDENFVRRLREVTSAYKQDFFLLGEMLHGDYNRLMNDQMLHSATNYECYKGLYSSFNSMNMFEIVHSLLRQFGPENWTLYKGKHLLSFVDNHDVTRVASILNNENHLPLIYAMAFGMPGIPCVYYGSEWGFRSEERR
;
A
#
# COMPACT_ATOMS: atom_id res chain seq x y z
N MET A 1 10.50 -10.37 -24.93
CA MET A 1 9.61 -9.22 -25.20
C MET A 1 9.17 -8.71 -23.84
N VAL A 2 9.57 -7.50 -23.46
CA VAL A 2 9.04 -6.85 -22.25
C VAL A 2 7.57 -6.58 -22.57
N THR A 3 6.67 -7.40 -22.04
CA THR A 3 5.24 -7.12 -22.10
C THR A 3 5.03 -5.80 -21.37
N ASN A 4 4.49 -4.81 -22.07
CA ASN A 4 4.21 -3.50 -21.47
C ASN A 4 3.22 -3.73 -20.32
N MET A 5 3.69 -3.53 -19.08
CA MET A 5 2.84 -3.69 -17.88
C MET A 5 1.73 -2.63 -17.93
N TRP A 6 0.48 -3.04 -17.85
CA TRP A 6 -0.69 -2.15 -17.95
C TRP A 6 -0.60 -0.92 -17.02
N ALA A 7 -0.01 -1.10 -15.83
CA ALA A 7 0.11 -0.06 -14.83
C ALA A 7 0.99 1.12 -15.29
N TYR A 8 1.91 0.89 -16.22
CA TYR A 8 2.82 1.94 -16.71
C TYR A 8 2.11 3.04 -17.52
N GLU A 9 0.94 2.72 -18.07
CA GLU A 9 0.10 3.66 -18.83
C GLU A 9 -1.16 4.05 -18.06
N SER A 10 -1.19 3.78 -16.76
CA SER A 10 -2.37 4.00 -15.92
C SER A 10 -2.29 5.30 -15.14
N VAL A 11 -3.48 5.83 -14.83
CA VAL A 11 -3.72 6.85 -13.82
C VAL A 11 -4.35 6.18 -12.61
N PHE A 12 -3.65 6.23 -11.48
CA PHE A 12 -4.10 5.62 -10.23
C PHE A 12 -4.91 6.60 -9.38
N TYR A 13 -5.86 6.04 -8.66
CA TYR A 13 -6.60 6.73 -7.60
C TYR A 13 -6.47 5.92 -6.32
N GLN A 14 -5.91 6.52 -5.27
CA GLN A 14 -5.73 5.86 -3.99
C GLN A 14 -6.90 6.16 -3.07
N ILE A 15 -7.50 5.11 -2.52
CA ILE A 15 -8.55 5.19 -1.50
C ILE A 15 -8.02 4.57 -0.19
N TYR A 16 -8.02 5.35 0.89
CA TYR A 16 -7.87 4.83 2.25
C TYR A 16 -9.27 4.50 2.80
N PRO A 17 -9.64 3.20 2.85
CA PRO A 17 -11.05 2.82 3.05
C PRO A 17 -11.62 3.27 4.39
N MET A 18 -10.84 3.17 5.48
CA MET A 18 -11.31 3.57 6.81
C MET A 18 -11.69 5.04 6.86
N GLY A 19 -10.87 5.90 6.27
CA GLY A 19 -11.16 7.34 6.15
C GLY A 19 -12.27 7.63 5.16
N PHE A 20 -12.21 7.03 3.98
CA PHE A 20 -13.20 7.23 2.91
C PHE A 20 -14.61 6.84 3.36
N CYS A 21 -14.76 5.72 4.04
CA CYS A 21 -16.03 5.21 4.55
C CYS A 21 -16.45 5.84 5.89
N GLY A 22 -15.59 6.64 6.53
CA GLY A 22 -15.89 7.30 7.79
C GLY A 22 -16.16 6.35 8.96
N VAL A 23 -15.52 5.18 8.95
CA VAL A 23 -15.72 4.15 9.97
C VAL A 23 -14.94 4.45 11.26
N PRO A 24 -15.33 3.86 12.41
CA PRO A 24 -14.58 4.03 13.65
C PRO A 24 -13.12 3.61 13.54
N PHE A 25 -12.21 4.31 14.23
CA PHE A 25 -10.80 3.95 14.28
C PHE A 25 -10.58 2.58 14.93
N GLU A 26 -11.17 2.37 16.11
CA GLU A 26 -11.14 1.06 16.78
C GLU A 26 -12.13 0.09 16.11
N ASN A 27 -11.72 -1.15 15.97
CA ASN A 27 -12.61 -2.19 15.46
C ASN A 27 -13.64 -2.54 16.55
N ASP A 28 -14.85 -2.06 16.37
CA ASP A 28 -15.95 -2.27 17.30
C ASP A 28 -16.74 -3.57 17.06
N GLY A 29 -16.32 -4.39 16.09
CA GLY A 29 -16.96 -5.64 15.72
C GLY A 29 -18.34 -5.50 15.06
N VAL A 30 -18.77 -4.29 14.74
CA VAL A 30 -20.08 -4.04 14.13
C VAL A 30 -19.99 -4.17 12.61
N GLN A 31 -20.78 -5.07 12.05
CA GLN A 31 -20.87 -5.26 10.60
C GLN A 31 -21.52 -4.03 9.94
N ARG A 32 -20.81 -3.45 8.98
CA ARG A 32 -21.28 -2.35 8.12
C ARG A 32 -21.15 -2.76 6.65
N HIS A 33 -21.62 -1.90 5.75
CA HIS A 33 -21.56 -2.10 4.29
C HIS A 33 -21.05 -0.84 3.57
N GLU A 34 -20.22 -0.06 4.25
CA GLU A 34 -19.80 1.28 3.82
C GLU A 34 -18.88 1.26 2.60
N ILE A 35 -18.16 0.15 2.37
CA ILE A 35 -17.27 0.02 1.21
C ILE A 35 -18.00 0.18 -0.13
N LYS A 36 -19.31 -0.08 -0.15
CA LYS A 36 -20.16 0.08 -1.34
C LYS A 36 -20.26 1.53 -1.82
N HIS A 37 -19.98 2.51 -0.97
CA HIS A 37 -19.89 3.92 -1.38
C HIS A 37 -18.83 4.17 -2.45
N VAL A 38 -17.85 3.29 -2.60
CA VAL A 38 -16.88 3.39 -3.70
C VAL A 38 -17.56 3.31 -5.07
N GLU A 39 -18.67 2.59 -5.19
CA GLU A 39 -19.42 2.49 -6.46
C GLU A 39 -19.96 3.85 -6.90
N ASP A 40 -20.43 4.67 -5.96
CA ASP A 40 -20.91 6.03 -6.24
C ASP A 40 -19.80 6.95 -6.76
N TRP A 41 -18.54 6.62 -6.49
CA TRP A 41 -17.36 7.38 -6.88
C TRP A 41 -16.84 7.03 -8.28
N ILE A 42 -17.29 5.91 -8.86
CA ILE A 42 -16.83 5.42 -10.17
C ILE A 42 -17.00 6.48 -11.28
N PRO A 43 -18.14 7.16 -11.43
CA PRO A 43 -18.30 8.19 -12.46
C PRO A 43 -17.29 9.34 -12.32
N HIS A 44 -16.96 9.73 -11.09
CA HIS A 44 -15.95 10.75 -10.81
C HIS A 44 -14.54 10.26 -11.24
N MET A 45 -14.16 9.04 -10.87
CA MET A 45 -12.89 8.45 -11.28
C MET A 45 -12.76 8.34 -12.80
N GLN A 46 -13.82 7.92 -13.49
CA GLN A 46 -13.85 7.88 -14.96
C GLN A 46 -13.68 9.27 -15.58
N LYS A 47 -14.31 10.30 -15.01
CA LYS A 47 -14.18 11.69 -15.47
C LYS A 47 -12.76 12.23 -15.28
N LEU A 48 -12.04 11.78 -14.26
CA LEU A 48 -10.63 12.09 -14.03
C LEU A 48 -9.69 11.33 -14.96
N GLY A 49 -10.18 10.34 -15.71
CA GLY A 49 -9.33 9.46 -16.51
C GLY A 49 -8.63 8.36 -15.71
N VAL A 50 -9.10 8.08 -14.50
CA VAL A 50 -8.59 7.00 -13.66
C VAL A 50 -8.94 5.65 -14.28
N ASN A 51 -7.97 4.76 -14.35
CA ASN A 51 -8.13 3.39 -14.85
C ASN A 51 -7.51 2.34 -13.91
N ALA A 52 -7.07 2.74 -12.73
CA ALA A 52 -6.65 1.86 -11.65
C ALA A 52 -6.95 2.46 -10.29
N VAL A 53 -7.50 1.67 -9.37
CA VAL A 53 -7.68 2.04 -7.96
C VAL A 53 -6.68 1.26 -7.12
N TYR A 54 -5.99 1.96 -6.25
CA TYR A 54 -5.19 1.38 -5.18
C TYR A 54 -5.93 1.57 -3.85
N PHE A 55 -6.32 0.44 -3.24
CA PHE A 55 -6.89 0.45 -1.90
C PHE A 55 -5.80 0.29 -0.85
N SER A 56 -5.69 1.23 0.09
CA SER A 56 -5.04 0.98 1.38
C SER A 56 -5.79 -0.16 2.10
N PRO A 57 -5.28 -0.75 3.19
CA PRO A 57 -5.76 -2.06 3.67
C PRO A 57 -7.27 -2.16 3.83
N VAL A 58 -7.82 -3.28 3.34
CA VAL A 58 -9.27 -3.60 3.39
C VAL A 58 -9.59 -4.76 4.33
N PHE A 59 -8.57 -5.50 4.79
CA PHE A 59 -8.78 -6.71 5.58
C PHE A 59 -8.98 -6.40 7.07
N GLU A 60 -9.60 -7.36 7.77
CA GLU A 60 -9.90 -7.25 9.20
C GLU A 60 -8.67 -6.87 10.00
N SER A 61 -8.76 -5.78 10.75
CA SER A 61 -7.65 -5.20 11.52
C SER A 61 -8.08 -4.74 12.90
N ASP A 62 -7.09 -4.48 13.77
CA ASP A 62 -7.36 -3.96 15.11
C ASP A 62 -7.85 -2.51 15.06
N THR A 63 -7.20 -1.66 14.22
CA THR A 63 -7.51 -0.22 14.12
C THR A 63 -7.41 0.31 12.69
N HIS A 64 -6.25 0.78 12.28
CA HIS A 64 -6.01 1.57 11.06
C HIS A 64 -5.86 0.75 9.75
N GLY A 65 -5.99 -0.57 9.80
CA GLY A 65 -5.84 -1.43 8.63
C GLY A 65 -4.48 -2.12 8.52
N TYR A 66 -3.40 -1.54 9.09
CA TYR A 66 -2.05 -2.12 9.02
C TYR A 66 -1.74 -3.11 10.14
N ASN A 67 -2.59 -3.24 11.15
CA ASN A 67 -2.53 -4.25 12.19
C ASN A 67 -3.53 -5.37 11.93
N THR A 68 -3.24 -6.16 10.90
CA THR A 68 -4.12 -7.19 10.34
C THR A 68 -4.43 -8.29 11.35
N ARG A 69 -5.72 -8.64 11.49
CA ARG A 69 -6.21 -9.81 12.23
C ARG A 69 -6.44 -11.02 11.34
N ASP A 70 -6.98 -10.79 10.15
CA ASP A 70 -7.36 -11.86 9.21
C ASP A 70 -7.20 -11.39 7.76
N TYR A 71 -6.31 -12.04 7.02
CA TYR A 71 -6.03 -11.74 5.61
C TYR A 71 -7.12 -12.21 4.65
N ARG A 72 -8.10 -13.00 5.11
CA ARG A 72 -9.12 -13.61 4.26
C ARG A 72 -10.51 -13.04 4.47
N LYS A 73 -10.62 -12.07 5.36
CA LYS A 73 -11.87 -11.42 5.71
C LYS A 73 -11.76 -9.93 5.53
N ILE A 74 -12.71 -9.35 4.81
CA ILE A 74 -12.86 -7.89 4.75
C ILE A 74 -13.23 -7.37 6.14
N ASP A 75 -12.68 -6.22 6.51
CA ASP A 75 -12.93 -5.60 7.80
C ASP A 75 -14.43 -5.35 8.00
N VAL A 76 -14.96 -5.81 9.13
CA VAL A 76 -16.42 -5.72 9.43
C VAL A 76 -16.92 -4.28 9.41
N ARG A 77 -16.06 -3.32 9.72
CA ARG A 77 -16.41 -1.91 9.67
C ARG A 77 -16.65 -1.43 8.23
N LEU A 78 -15.98 -2.04 7.24
CA LEU A 78 -16.08 -1.70 5.82
C LEU A 78 -17.22 -2.44 5.15
N GLY A 79 -17.30 -3.76 5.36
CA GLY A 79 -18.28 -4.59 4.69
C GLY A 79 -18.01 -6.08 4.84
N THR A 80 -18.66 -6.87 4.00
CA THR A 80 -18.42 -8.29 3.83
C THR A 80 -17.51 -8.56 2.63
N ASN A 81 -17.00 -9.78 2.50
CA ASN A 81 -16.28 -10.20 1.30
C ASN A 81 -17.14 -10.04 0.04
N GLU A 82 -18.44 -10.33 0.15
CA GLU A 82 -19.39 -10.16 -0.96
C GLU A 82 -19.51 -8.68 -1.36
N ASP A 83 -19.66 -7.76 -0.39
CA ASP A 83 -19.71 -6.32 -0.67
C ASP A 83 -18.45 -5.86 -1.43
N PHE A 84 -17.28 -6.31 -0.98
CA PHE A 84 -16.03 -5.91 -1.63
C PHE A 84 -15.87 -6.53 -3.02
N LYS A 85 -16.33 -7.78 -3.18
CA LYS A 85 -16.39 -8.42 -4.51
C LYS A 85 -17.27 -7.63 -5.47
N GLU A 86 -18.45 -7.20 -5.03
CA GLU A 86 -19.36 -6.37 -5.84
C GLU A 86 -18.69 -5.05 -6.26
N VAL A 87 -17.98 -4.39 -5.34
CA VAL A 87 -17.19 -3.16 -5.62
C VAL A 87 -16.12 -3.43 -6.68
N CYS A 88 -15.34 -4.51 -6.52
CA CYS A 88 -14.31 -4.88 -7.51
C CYS A 88 -14.92 -5.16 -8.88
N ASP A 89 -16.03 -5.91 -8.93
CA ASP A 89 -16.74 -6.20 -10.17
C ASP A 89 -17.26 -4.92 -10.84
N ALA A 90 -17.78 -3.95 -10.05
CA ALA A 90 -18.23 -2.66 -10.56
C ALA A 90 -17.07 -1.83 -11.14
N LEU A 91 -15.92 -1.80 -10.45
CA LEU A 91 -14.71 -1.14 -10.94
C LEU A 91 -14.23 -1.77 -12.26
N HIS A 92 -14.16 -3.08 -12.32
CA HIS A 92 -13.75 -3.80 -13.54
C HIS A 92 -14.70 -3.54 -14.72
N ARG A 93 -16.02 -3.55 -14.47
CA ARG A 93 -17.02 -3.18 -15.51
C ARG A 93 -16.83 -1.75 -16.04
N ALA A 94 -16.31 -0.87 -15.19
CA ALA A 94 -16.00 0.52 -15.56
C ALA A 94 -14.62 0.68 -16.22
N GLY A 95 -13.88 -0.41 -16.45
CA GLY A 95 -12.53 -0.41 -17.03
C GLY A 95 -11.44 0.01 -16.03
N ILE A 96 -11.71 -0.08 -14.73
CA ILE A 96 -10.80 0.31 -13.65
C ILE A 96 -10.23 -0.95 -13.00
N ARG A 97 -8.91 -1.09 -13.01
CA ARG A 97 -8.20 -2.19 -12.36
C ARG A 97 -8.08 -1.97 -10.85
N VAL A 98 -7.92 -3.06 -10.10
CA VAL A 98 -7.90 -3.05 -8.63
C VAL A 98 -6.56 -3.53 -8.10
N VAL A 99 -5.91 -2.70 -7.30
CA VAL A 99 -4.66 -3.00 -6.57
C VAL A 99 -4.94 -2.92 -5.08
N LEU A 100 -4.53 -3.94 -4.32
CA LEU A 100 -4.68 -3.96 -2.86
C LEU A 100 -3.36 -3.71 -2.15
N ASP A 101 -3.46 -3.22 -0.91
CA ASP A 101 -2.32 -3.14 -0.01
C ASP A 101 -2.01 -4.52 0.57
N GLY A 102 -0.78 -4.97 0.39
CA GLY A 102 -0.24 -6.20 0.94
C GLY A 102 0.63 -5.89 2.16
N VAL A 103 0.08 -6.07 3.35
CA VAL A 103 0.77 -5.84 4.62
C VAL A 103 1.36 -7.16 5.09
N PHE A 104 2.60 -7.45 4.69
CA PHE A 104 3.24 -8.75 4.91
C PHE A 104 4.41 -8.72 5.88
N ASN A 105 4.90 -7.55 6.25
CA ASN A 105 5.99 -7.42 7.22
C ASN A 105 5.53 -7.75 8.65
N HIS A 106 4.30 -7.43 8.98
CA HIS A 106 3.76 -7.53 10.33
C HIS A 106 2.25 -7.79 10.33
N VAL A 107 1.75 -8.18 11.50
CA VAL A 107 0.33 -8.37 11.78
C VAL A 107 -0.08 -7.63 13.05
N GLY A 108 -1.38 -7.48 13.29
CA GLY A 108 -1.92 -6.99 14.55
C GLY A 108 -1.82 -8.04 15.66
N ARG A 109 -1.92 -7.59 16.89
CA ARG A 109 -1.96 -8.48 18.07
C ARG A 109 -3.18 -9.39 18.08
N GLY A 110 -4.28 -8.98 17.41
CA GLY A 110 -5.48 -9.78 17.23
C GLY A 110 -5.36 -10.92 16.21
N PHE A 111 -4.22 -11.06 15.52
CA PHE A 111 -3.98 -12.14 14.57
C PHE A 111 -4.04 -13.50 15.28
N ALA A 112 -4.84 -14.46 14.73
CA ALA A 112 -5.19 -15.68 15.44
C ALA A 112 -3.98 -16.50 15.91
N GLN A 113 -2.95 -16.62 15.07
CA GLN A 113 -1.72 -17.34 15.38
C GLN A 113 -0.92 -16.64 16.48
N PHE A 114 -0.92 -15.31 16.51
CA PHE A 114 -0.28 -14.57 17.61
C PHE A 114 -1.04 -14.71 18.92
N GLN A 115 -2.37 -14.71 18.87
CA GLN A 115 -3.20 -14.99 20.04
C GLN A 115 -2.98 -16.39 20.59
N ASP A 116 -2.70 -17.36 19.74
CA ASP A 116 -2.31 -18.72 20.17
C ASP A 116 -0.97 -18.70 20.92
N VAL A 117 0.03 -17.95 20.42
CA VAL A 117 1.31 -17.77 21.12
C VAL A 117 1.13 -17.12 22.48
N ILE A 118 0.28 -16.10 22.59
CA ILE A 118 -0.01 -15.45 23.89
C ILE A 118 -0.59 -16.47 24.90
N ARG A 119 -1.51 -17.31 24.45
CA ARG A 119 -2.19 -18.29 25.33
C ARG A 119 -1.33 -19.50 25.67
N ASN A 120 -0.67 -20.08 24.68
CA ASN A 120 0.02 -21.37 24.77
C ASN A 120 1.53 -21.25 24.95
N ARG A 121 2.07 -20.04 24.84
CA ARG A 121 3.48 -19.71 25.06
C ARG A 121 4.38 -20.60 24.21
N GLU A 122 5.41 -21.20 24.80
CA GLU A 122 6.39 -22.09 24.15
C GLU A 122 5.76 -23.34 23.54
N ASN A 123 4.55 -23.71 23.95
CA ASN A 123 3.79 -24.86 23.41
C ASN A 123 2.99 -24.51 22.16
N SER A 124 2.92 -23.24 21.75
CA SER A 124 2.24 -22.85 20.52
C SER A 124 3.00 -23.35 19.28
N PRO A 125 2.30 -23.94 18.30
CA PRO A 125 2.94 -24.30 17.02
C PRO A 125 3.34 -23.09 16.18
N TYR A 126 2.90 -21.89 16.56
CA TYR A 126 3.11 -20.65 15.82
C TYR A 126 4.24 -19.76 16.36
N VAL A 127 5.03 -20.20 17.34
CA VAL A 127 6.12 -19.38 17.90
C VAL A 127 7.08 -18.91 16.78
N ASN A 128 7.44 -19.79 15.85
CA ASN A 128 8.35 -19.48 14.75
C ASN A 128 7.70 -18.72 13.57
N TRP A 129 6.42 -18.38 13.67
CA TRP A 129 5.76 -17.50 12.71
C TRP A 129 6.16 -16.04 12.90
N PHE A 130 6.63 -15.70 14.10
CA PHE A 130 6.98 -14.33 14.49
C PHE A 130 8.47 -14.19 14.73
N TYR A 131 8.96 -13.00 14.52
CA TYR A 131 10.38 -12.73 14.59
C TYR A 131 10.79 -12.41 16.04
N ARG A 132 11.75 -13.19 16.57
CA ARG A 132 12.41 -12.98 17.87
C ARG A 132 11.45 -12.93 19.07
N ILE A 133 10.59 -13.92 19.24
CA ILE A 133 9.80 -14.03 20.46
C ILE A 133 10.71 -14.42 21.63
N ASP A 134 10.60 -13.67 22.74
CA ASP A 134 11.30 -13.95 24.01
C ASP A 134 10.27 -13.99 25.15
N PHE A 135 10.06 -15.18 25.70
CA PHE A 135 9.14 -15.38 26.83
C PHE A 135 9.75 -14.97 28.20
N GLY A 136 11.06 -14.63 28.26
CA GLY A 136 11.71 -14.03 29.40
C GLY A 136 11.62 -12.51 29.42
N GLY A 137 11.13 -11.89 28.35
CA GLY A 137 11.00 -10.46 28.21
C GLY A 137 9.58 -9.94 28.45
N ASN A 138 9.38 -8.66 28.12
CA ASN A 138 8.09 -8.01 28.22
C ASN A 138 7.98 -6.85 27.22
N SER A 139 6.78 -6.40 26.94
CA SER A 139 6.49 -5.23 26.13
C SER A 139 5.62 -4.23 26.89
N ASN A 140 5.23 -3.14 26.24
CA ASN A 140 4.29 -2.17 26.80
C ASN A 140 2.89 -2.76 27.07
N TYR A 141 2.57 -3.94 26.53
CA TYR A 141 1.32 -4.67 26.81
C TYR A 141 1.37 -5.47 28.10
N ASN A 142 2.54 -5.62 28.69
CA ASN A 142 2.75 -6.24 30.00
C ASN A 142 2.17 -7.66 30.13
N ASP A 143 2.28 -8.44 29.09
CA ASP A 143 1.77 -9.81 28.97
C ASP A 143 2.87 -10.89 29.06
N GLY A 144 4.07 -10.49 29.48
CA GLY A 144 5.17 -11.41 29.79
C GLY A 144 5.82 -12.06 28.58
N LEU A 145 5.81 -11.39 27.43
CA LEU A 145 6.63 -11.74 26.28
C LEU A 145 7.13 -10.47 25.57
N TRP A 146 8.33 -10.57 25.03
CA TRP A 146 8.88 -9.60 24.12
C TRP A 146 8.94 -10.19 22.71
N TYR A 147 8.78 -9.37 21.71
CA TYR A 147 8.90 -9.72 20.29
C TYR A 147 9.33 -8.51 19.50
N GLU A 148 9.83 -8.71 18.29
CA GLU A 148 10.13 -7.60 17.42
C GLU A 148 8.85 -7.08 16.77
N GLY A 149 8.62 -5.78 16.91
CA GLY A 149 7.59 -5.04 16.20
C GLY A 149 8.21 -4.23 15.06
N TRP A 150 7.38 -3.70 14.17
CA TRP A 150 7.85 -2.78 13.15
C TRP A 150 8.33 -1.48 13.82
N GLU A 151 9.61 -1.16 13.63
CA GLU A 151 10.26 0.03 14.20
C GLU A 151 9.95 0.27 15.70
N GLY A 152 9.83 -0.79 16.47
CA GLY A 152 9.55 -0.72 17.90
C GLY A 152 8.07 -0.57 18.28
N CYS A 153 7.16 -0.59 17.31
CA CYS A 153 5.72 -0.59 17.54
C CYS A 153 5.22 -2.00 17.85
N PHE A 154 4.86 -2.26 19.12
CA PHE A 154 4.43 -3.60 19.56
C PHE A 154 3.00 -3.99 19.16
N ASP A 155 2.21 -3.07 18.66
CA ASP A 155 0.93 -3.35 18.02
C ASP A 155 1.08 -3.90 16.57
N LEU A 156 2.30 -3.85 16.04
CA LEU A 156 2.68 -4.35 14.71
C LEU A 156 3.69 -5.47 14.86
N VAL A 157 3.20 -6.69 15.05
CA VAL A 157 4.01 -7.88 15.36
C VAL A 157 4.71 -8.39 14.10
N LYS A 158 6.05 -8.38 14.09
CA LYS A 158 6.82 -8.77 12.91
C LYS A 158 6.68 -10.25 12.58
N LEU A 159 6.31 -10.56 11.34
CA LEU A 159 6.28 -11.91 10.80
C LEU A 159 7.69 -12.42 10.45
N ASN A 160 7.90 -13.71 10.61
CA ASN A 160 9.10 -14.40 10.15
C ASN A 160 8.92 -14.85 8.69
N LEU A 161 9.33 -14.01 7.75
CA LEU A 161 9.21 -14.30 6.31
C LEU A 161 10.25 -15.33 5.80
N GLN A 162 11.07 -15.87 6.66
CA GLN A 162 11.96 -17.02 6.37
C GLN A 162 11.30 -18.35 6.71
N ASN A 163 10.18 -18.33 7.45
CA ASN A 163 9.39 -19.52 7.76
C ASN A 163 8.51 -19.89 6.55
N PRO A 164 8.69 -21.09 5.95
CA PRO A 164 7.91 -21.51 4.79
C PRO A 164 6.40 -21.55 5.03
N ASP A 165 5.95 -21.87 6.23
CA ASP A 165 4.52 -21.92 6.56
C ASP A 165 3.90 -20.52 6.53
N VAL A 166 4.63 -19.51 7.02
CA VAL A 166 4.22 -18.09 6.93
C VAL A 166 4.15 -17.65 5.47
N VAL A 167 5.19 -17.93 4.70
CA VAL A 167 5.26 -17.57 3.28
C VAL A 167 4.12 -18.22 2.51
N ASN A 168 3.90 -19.52 2.69
CA ASN A 168 2.80 -20.24 2.01
C ASN A 168 1.43 -19.70 2.41
N TYR A 169 1.21 -19.41 3.69
CA TYR A 169 -0.04 -18.81 4.17
C TYR A 169 -0.34 -17.46 3.50
N LEU A 170 0.67 -16.59 3.39
CA LEU A 170 0.53 -15.29 2.74
C LEU A 170 0.29 -15.42 1.23
N LEU A 171 1.05 -16.28 0.55
CA LEU A 171 0.89 -16.52 -0.88
C LEU A 171 -0.47 -17.13 -1.23
N ASP A 172 -0.96 -18.06 -0.42
CA ASP A 172 -2.29 -18.65 -0.60
C ASP A 172 -3.39 -17.62 -0.33
N SER A 173 -3.18 -16.69 0.60
CA SER A 173 -4.10 -15.56 0.80
C SER A 173 -4.16 -14.67 -0.45
N VAL A 174 -3.02 -14.34 -1.05
CA VAL A 174 -2.97 -13.54 -2.30
C VAL A 174 -3.69 -14.25 -3.46
N LYS A 175 -3.48 -15.55 -3.63
CA LYS A 175 -4.22 -16.34 -4.64
C LYS A 175 -5.73 -16.27 -4.39
N GLY A 176 -6.14 -16.40 -3.13
CA GLY A 176 -7.54 -16.26 -2.73
C GLY A 176 -8.12 -14.89 -3.09
N TRP A 177 -7.36 -13.81 -2.93
CA TRP A 177 -7.79 -12.47 -3.35
C TRP A 177 -7.93 -12.33 -4.87
N ILE A 178 -7.04 -12.96 -5.63
CA ILE A 178 -7.15 -13.00 -7.09
C ILE A 178 -8.42 -13.76 -7.50
N ASP A 179 -8.68 -14.91 -6.91
CA ASP A 179 -9.83 -15.75 -7.23
C ASP A 179 -11.16 -15.10 -6.83
N GLU A 180 -11.22 -14.54 -5.62
CA GLU A 180 -12.46 -14.01 -5.06
C GLU A 180 -12.79 -12.60 -5.57
N PHE A 181 -11.80 -11.71 -5.62
CA PHE A 181 -11.99 -10.29 -5.96
C PHE A 181 -11.48 -9.91 -7.36
N GLY A 182 -10.75 -10.80 -8.02
CA GLY A 182 -10.19 -10.53 -9.35
C GLY A 182 -9.08 -9.48 -9.35
N ILE A 183 -8.41 -9.22 -8.23
CA ILE A 183 -7.42 -8.13 -8.11
C ILE A 183 -6.32 -8.22 -9.16
N ASP A 184 -5.80 -7.07 -9.56
CA ASP A 184 -4.84 -6.90 -10.66
C ASP A 184 -3.42 -6.63 -10.19
N GLY A 185 -3.23 -6.40 -8.91
CA GLY A 185 -1.92 -6.13 -8.34
C GLY A 185 -1.94 -5.90 -6.84
N LEU A 186 -0.73 -5.70 -6.30
CA LEU A 186 -0.48 -5.35 -4.90
C LEU A 186 0.44 -4.13 -4.80
N ARG A 187 0.20 -3.32 -3.80
CA ARG A 187 1.19 -2.42 -3.19
C ARG A 187 1.73 -3.09 -1.95
N LEU A 188 3.03 -3.26 -1.85
CA LEU A 188 3.67 -3.88 -0.67
C LEU A 188 4.03 -2.80 0.34
N ASP A 189 3.36 -2.85 1.49
CA ASP A 189 3.65 -2.03 2.65
C ASP A 189 5.07 -2.28 3.14
N VAL A 190 5.79 -1.21 3.49
CA VAL A 190 7.18 -1.23 3.97
C VAL A 190 8.08 -2.19 3.18
N ALA A 191 8.00 -2.14 1.85
CA ALA A 191 8.71 -3.08 0.97
C ALA A 191 10.22 -3.11 1.25
N TYR A 192 10.81 -1.99 1.67
CA TYR A 192 12.23 -1.89 2.05
C TYR A 192 12.61 -2.75 3.27
N SER A 193 11.64 -3.19 4.07
CA SER A 193 11.83 -4.06 5.26
C SER A 193 11.52 -5.53 4.99
N LEU A 194 10.96 -5.88 3.83
CA LEU A 194 10.60 -7.25 3.49
C LEU A 194 11.84 -8.09 3.16
N ASP A 195 11.79 -9.37 3.49
CA ASP A 195 12.77 -10.35 3.02
C ASP A 195 12.75 -10.43 1.49
N GLU A 196 13.92 -10.28 0.85
CA GLU A 196 13.99 -10.23 -0.61
C GLU A 196 13.61 -11.58 -1.27
N ASN A 197 13.87 -12.70 -0.61
CA ASN A 197 13.46 -14.00 -1.11
C ASN A 197 11.94 -14.16 -1.08
N PHE A 198 11.28 -13.61 -0.05
CA PHE A 198 9.82 -13.51 -0.02
C PHE A 198 9.29 -12.69 -1.21
N VAL A 199 9.87 -11.53 -1.49
CA VAL A 199 9.44 -10.67 -2.62
C VAL A 199 9.65 -11.39 -3.97
N ARG A 200 10.78 -12.08 -4.15
CA ARG A 200 11.02 -12.91 -5.35
C ARG A 200 9.99 -14.02 -5.49
N ARG A 201 9.70 -14.71 -4.40
CA ARG A 201 8.71 -15.78 -4.37
C ARG A 201 7.31 -15.27 -4.68
N LEU A 202 6.94 -14.13 -4.11
CA LEU A 202 5.67 -13.45 -4.40
C LEU A 202 5.57 -13.10 -5.90
N ARG A 203 6.63 -12.51 -6.48
CA ARG A 203 6.67 -12.21 -7.91
C ARG A 203 6.48 -13.44 -8.79
N GLU A 204 7.22 -14.50 -8.50
CA GLU A 204 7.13 -15.77 -9.22
C GLU A 204 5.71 -16.34 -9.19
N VAL A 205 5.15 -16.47 -7.98
CA VAL A 205 3.83 -17.07 -7.79
C VAL A 205 2.72 -16.24 -8.42
N THR A 206 2.73 -14.92 -8.22
CA THR A 206 1.68 -14.05 -8.78
C THR A 206 1.76 -13.97 -10.30
N SER A 207 2.95 -13.91 -10.90
CA SER A 207 3.12 -13.89 -12.36
C SER A 207 2.70 -15.21 -13.01
N ALA A 208 2.90 -16.34 -12.34
CA ALA A 208 2.44 -17.64 -12.80
C ALA A 208 0.92 -17.79 -12.68
N TYR A 209 0.32 -17.19 -11.66
CA TYR A 209 -1.11 -17.28 -11.37
C TYR A 209 -1.95 -16.32 -12.22
N LYS A 210 -1.46 -15.08 -12.40
CA LYS A 210 -2.06 -14.04 -13.25
C LYS A 210 -0.93 -13.27 -13.96
N GLN A 211 -0.76 -13.50 -15.24
CA GLN A 211 0.42 -13.08 -16.04
C GLN A 211 0.75 -11.58 -15.95
N ASP A 212 -0.27 -10.73 -15.91
CA ASP A 212 -0.13 -9.27 -15.87
C ASP A 212 -0.30 -8.67 -14.46
N PHE A 213 -0.08 -9.48 -13.42
CA PHE A 213 -0.22 -9.05 -12.03
C PHE A 213 0.86 -8.03 -11.64
N PHE A 214 0.44 -6.86 -11.21
CA PHE A 214 1.31 -5.73 -10.91
C PHE A 214 1.80 -5.74 -9.47
N LEU A 215 3.09 -5.50 -9.25
CA LEU A 215 3.68 -5.33 -7.92
C LEU A 215 4.32 -3.95 -7.80
N LEU A 216 3.77 -3.14 -6.90
CA LEU A 216 4.27 -1.83 -6.46
C LEU A 216 4.84 -1.98 -5.05
N GLY A 217 6.01 -1.42 -4.78
CA GLY A 217 6.55 -1.40 -3.42
C GLY A 217 6.60 -0.01 -2.82
N GLU A 218 6.26 0.10 -1.56
CA GLU A 218 6.57 1.30 -0.80
C GLU A 218 8.07 1.38 -0.54
N MET A 219 8.70 2.42 -1.09
CA MET A 219 10.10 2.74 -0.89
C MET A 219 10.20 4.19 -0.46
N LEU A 220 10.76 4.45 0.72
CA LEU A 220 10.84 5.80 1.28
C LEU A 220 12.13 6.50 0.86
N HIS A 221 13.24 5.77 0.78
CA HIS A 221 14.57 6.30 0.51
C HIS A 221 15.51 5.21 -0.02
N GLY A 222 16.71 5.58 -0.39
CA GLY A 222 17.72 4.67 -0.91
C GLY A 222 17.61 4.43 -2.41
N ASP A 223 18.27 3.39 -2.89
CA ASP A 223 18.20 2.96 -4.29
C ASP A 223 17.02 2.01 -4.49
N TYR A 224 15.99 2.47 -5.21
CA TYR A 224 14.80 1.67 -5.50
C TYR A 224 15.10 0.45 -6.37
N ASN A 225 16.20 0.46 -7.14
CA ASN A 225 16.61 -0.68 -7.97
C ASN A 225 16.88 -1.95 -7.16
N ARG A 226 17.18 -1.83 -5.87
CA ARG A 226 17.34 -2.99 -4.99
C ARG A 226 16.14 -3.94 -5.08
N LEU A 227 14.94 -3.38 -5.09
CA LEU A 227 13.69 -4.17 -5.16
C LEU A 227 12.98 -4.02 -6.52
N MET A 228 13.17 -2.90 -7.23
CA MET A 228 12.51 -2.65 -8.52
C MET A 228 13.35 -3.22 -9.67
N ASN A 229 13.14 -4.49 -9.97
CA ASN A 229 13.86 -5.25 -10.98
C ASN A 229 12.99 -6.40 -11.55
N ASP A 230 13.51 -7.11 -12.53
CA ASP A 230 12.76 -8.16 -13.25
C ASP A 230 12.32 -9.35 -12.38
N GLN A 231 12.92 -9.53 -11.21
CA GLN A 231 12.63 -10.65 -10.30
C GLN A 231 11.74 -10.26 -9.12
N MET A 232 11.55 -8.97 -8.86
CA MET A 232 10.84 -8.48 -7.68
C MET A 232 9.74 -7.49 -8.08
N LEU A 233 9.89 -6.21 -7.82
CA LEU A 233 8.84 -5.22 -8.02
C LEU A 233 8.87 -4.64 -9.44
N HIS A 234 7.69 -4.33 -9.97
CA HIS A 234 7.54 -3.60 -11.24
C HIS A 234 7.74 -2.09 -11.05
N SER A 235 7.39 -1.56 -9.88
CA SER A 235 7.39 -0.13 -9.59
C SER A 235 7.65 0.12 -8.10
N ALA A 236 8.01 1.35 -7.78
CA ALA A 236 8.18 1.83 -6.41
C ALA A 236 7.56 3.22 -6.25
N THR A 237 7.20 3.59 -5.03
CA THR A 237 6.69 4.93 -4.70
C THR A 237 7.80 5.97 -4.78
N ASN A 238 7.54 7.09 -5.46
CA ASN A 238 8.55 8.13 -5.69
C ASN A 238 8.53 9.22 -4.62
N TYR A 239 8.95 8.88 -3.40
CA TYR A 239 9.01 9.82 -2.29
C TYR A 239 10.03 10.95 -2.52
N GLU A 240 11.09 10.70 -3.27
CA GLU A 240 12.07 11.74 -3.63
C GLU A 240 11.40 12.86 -4.42
N CYS A 241 10.66 12.52 -5.47
CA CYS A 241 9.94 13.54 -6.25
C CYS A 241 8.77 14.15 -5.49
N TYR A 242 8.07 13.38 -4.62
CA TYR A 242 7.06 13.93 -3.73
C TYR A 242 7.60 15.12 -2.94
N LYS A 243 8.75 14.96 -2.28
CA LYS A 243 9.40 16.03 -1.53
C LYS A 243 9.79 17.21 -2.44
N GLY A 244 10.41 16.93 -3.58
CA GLY A 244 10.80 17.95 -4.55
C GLY A 244 9.63 18.75 -5.09
N LEU A 245 8.48 18.11 -5.31
CA LEU A 245 7.27 18.79 -5.80
C LEU A 245 6.81 19.86 -4.81
N TYR A 246 6.42 19.51 -3.58
CA TYR A 246 5.89 20.51 -2.66
C TYR A 246 6.92 21.56 -2.23
N SER A 247 8.17 21.15 -2.02
CA SER A 247 9.22 22.08 -1.60
C SER A 247 9.53 23.12 -2.67
N SER A 248 9.53 22.72 -3.94
CA SER A 248 9.77 23.61 -5.07
C SER A 248 8.69 24.69 -5.20
N PHE A 249 7.42 24.32 -5.03
CA PHE A 249 6.32 25.28 -5.04
C PHE A 249 6.33 26.20 -3.81
N ASN A 250 6.64 25.67 -2.63
CA ASN A 250 6.66 26.45 -1.40
C ASN A 250 7.84 27.43 -1.34
N SER A 251 9.01 27.05 -1.88
CA SER A 251 10.19 27.91 -1.95
C SER A 251 10.24 28.79 -3.21
N MET A 252 9.31 28.61 -4.14
CA MET A 252 9.34 29.25 -5.49
C MET A 252 10.65 28.99 -6.23
N ASN A 253 11.22 27.80 -6.04
CA ASN A 253 12.49 27.39 -6.62
C ASN A 253 12.40 25.94 -7.09
N MET A 254 12.45 25.73 -8.40
CA MET A 254 12.31 24.41 -9.03
C MET A 254 13.59 23.57 -9.02
N PHE A 255 14.68 24.04 -8.39
CA PHE A 255 15.97 23.34 -8.42
C PHE A 255 15.87 21.91 -7.89
N GLU A 256 15.18 21.69 -6.76
CA GLU A 256 15.10 20.38 -6.12
C GLU A 256 14.37 19.35 -7.00
N ILE A 257 13.20 19.71 -7.55
CA ILE A 257 12.46 18.76 -8.41
C ILE A 257 13.18 18.51 -9.74
N VAL A 258 13.79 19.54 -10.33
CA VAL A 258 14.59 19.39 -11.57
C VAL A 258 15.80 18.49 -11.31
N HIS A 259 16.49 18.67 -10.19
CA HIS A 259 17.61 17.84 -9.81
C HIS A 259 17.20 16.37 -9.66
N SER A 260 16.09 16.10 -8.93
CA SER A 260 15.56 14.74 -8.76
C SER A 260 15.16 14.10 -10.08
N LEU A 261 14.47 14.82 -10.95
CA LEU A 261 14.07 14.31 -12.27
C LEU A 261 15.26 13.99 -13.18
N LEU A 262 16.28 14.86 -13.19
CA LEU A 262 17.50 14.62 -13.96
C LEU A 262 18.28 13.41 -13.41
N ARG A 263 18.35 13.27 -12.09
CA ARG A 263 19.01 12.14 -11.44
C ARG A 263 18.30 10.83 -11.73
N GLN A 264 16.97 10.83 -11.74
CA GLN A 264 16.17 9.63 -11.95
C GLN A 264 16.00 9.26 -13.43
N PHE A 265 15.73 10.23 -14.30
CA PHE A 265 15.28 10.02 -15.68
C PHE A 265 16.04 10.83 -16.74
N GLY A 266 17.12 11.51 -16.37
CA GLY A 266 17.89 12.36 -17.28
C GLY A 266 18.56 11.59 -18.43
N PRO A 267 19.22 12.32 -19.34
CA PRO A 267 19.84 11.71 -20.53
C PRO A 267 21.13 10.94 -20.24
N GLU A 268 21.76 11.21 -19.11
CA GLU A 268 23.09 10.70 -18.77
C GLU A 268 23.10 9.18 -18.50
N ASN A 269 24.25 8.54 -18.69
CA ASN A 269 24.39 7.10 -18.48
C ASN A 269 24.33 6.66 -17.00
N TRP A 270 24.55 7.58 -16.07
CA TRP A 270 24.45 7.32 -14.63
C TRP A 270 23.04 7.50 -14.07
N THR A 271 22.05 7.79 -14.90
CA THR A 271 20.66 7.98 -14.50
C THR A 271 20.10 6.71 -13.87
N LEU A 272 19.47 6.82 -12.70
CA LEU A 272 19.12 5.68 -11.85
C LEU A 272 17.96 4.83 -12.39
N TYR A 273 16.89 5.48 -12.89
CA TYR A 273 15.62 4.80 -13.18
C TYR A 273 15.18 4.95 -14.64
N LYS A 274 16.13 5.13 -15.55
CA LYS A 274 15.87 5.24 -16.97
C LYS A 274 15.11 4.01 -17.50
N GLY A 275 13.98 4.25 -18.15
CA GLY A 275 13.12 3.18 -18.66
C GLY A 275 12.26 2.48 -17.60
N LYS A 276 12.28 2.96 -16.35
CA LYS A 276 11.44 2.46 -15.27
C LYS A 276 10.29 3.45 -14.96
N HIS A 277 9.23 2.94 -14.34
CA HIS A 277 8.02 3.69 -14.06
C HIS A 277 7.75 3.69 -12.55
N LEU A 278 7.98 4.83 -11.90
CA LEU A 278 7.69 5.02 -10.48
C LEU A 278 6.28 5.57 -10.28
N LEU A 279 5.65 5.23 -9.16
CA LEU A 279 4.38 5.83 -8.78
C LEU A 279 4.61 7.25 -8.25
N SER A 280 4.09 8.25 -8.97
CA SER A 280 4.21 9.67 -8.63
C SER A 280 2.96 10.15 -7.90
N PHE A 281 3.14 10.92 -6.83
CA PHE A 281 2.05 11.43 -6.02
C PHE A 281 2.42 12.78 -5.40
N VAL A 282 1.41 13.56 -5.06
CA VAL A 282 1.55 14.84 -4.34
C VAL A 282 1.21 14.70 -2.85
N ASP A 283 0.47 13.69 -2.50
CA ASP A 283 0.17 13.25 -1.14
C ASP A 283 -0.34 11.79 -1.13
N ASN A 284 -0.47 11.24 0.07
CA ASN A 284 -1.05 9.92 0.34
C ASN A 284 -1.53 9.86 1.80
N HIS A 285 -1.89 8.66 2.27
CA HIS A 285 -2.39 8.44 3.64
C HIS A 285 -1.34 8.61 4.75
N ASP A 286 -0.03 8.63 4.42
CA ASP A 286 1.08 8.73 5.38
C ASP A 286 1.66 10.14 5.51
N VAL A 287 1.30 11.04 4.62
CA VAL A 287 1.81 12.40 4.61
C VAL A 287 0.69 13.43 4.73
N THR A 288 1.07 14.66 5.05
CA THR A 288 0.12 15.78 5.09
C THR A 288 -0.50 15.99 3.71
N ARG A 289 -1.81 16.16 3.65
CA ARG A 289 -2.50 16.46 2.40
C ARG A 289 -1.90 17.70 1.74
N VAL A 290 -1.77 17.65 0.43
CA VAL A 290 -1.08 18.69 -0.35
C VAL A 290 -1.68 20.07 -0.16
N ALA A 291 -3.01 20.16 -0.04
CA ALA A 291 -3.69 21.45 0.23
C ALA A 291 -3.34 22.04 1.61
N SER A 292 -2.95 21.22 2.58
CA SER A 292 -2.48 21.68 3.90
C SER A 292 -1.00 22.06 3.92
N ILE A 293 -0.19 21.46 3.03
CA ILE A 293 1.25 21.70 3.00
C ILE A 293 1.65 22.88 2.11
N LEU A 294 0.86 23.19 1.08
CA LEU A 294 1.12 24.30 0.16
C LEU A 294 0.93 25.65 0.85
N ASN A 295 1.94 26.54 0.72
CA ASN A 295 1.87 27.91 1.21
C ASN A 295 0.87 28.78 0.42
N ASN A 296 0.59 28.40 -0.82
CA ASN A 296 -0.35 29.06 -1.71
C ASN A 296 -1.28 28.02 -2.35
N GLU A 297 -2.55 28.10 -2.03
CA GLU A 297 -3.58 27.16 -2.53
C GLU A 297 -3.74 27.20 -4.05
N ASN A 298 -3.44 28.33 -4.70
CA ASN A 298 -3.48 28.44 -6.16
C ASN A 298 -2.40 27.57 -6.85
N HIS A 299 -1.44 27.05 -6.11
CA HIS A 299 -0.46 26.10 -6.62
C HIS A 299 -0.99 24.67 -6.74
N LEU A 300 -2.16 24.35 -6.17
CA LEU A 300 -2.72 23.00 -6.21
C LEU A 300 -2.86 22.45 -7.64
N PRO A 301 -3.51 23.14 -8.60
CA PRO A 301 -3.57 22.63 -9.96
C PRO A 301 -2.21 22.57 -10.65
N LEU A 302 -1.27 23.44 -10.28
CA LEU A 302 0.07 23.47 -10.88
C LEU A 302 0.92 22.28 -10.43
N ILE A 303 0.87 21.92 -9.13
CA ILE A 303 1.62 20.77 -8.63
C ILE A 303 1.07 19.45 -9.22
N TYR A 304 -0.24 19.35 -9.41
CA TYR A 304 -0.83 18.21 -10.11
C TYR A 304 -0.44 18.17 -11.58
N ALA A 305 -0.45 19.31 -12.29
CA ALA A 305 0.00 19.38 -13.67
C ALA A 305 1.45 18.88 -13.81
N MET A 306 2.32 19.25 -12.87
CA MET A 306 3.70 18.78 -12.86
C MET A 306 3.78 17.26 -12.56
N ALA A 307 3.05 16.77 -11.56
CA ALA A 307 3.04 15.35 -11.21
C ALA A 307 2.55 14.45 -12.37
N PHE A 308 1.56 14.91 -13.14
CA PHE A 308 1.06 14.20 -14.31
C PHE A 308 1.97 14.34 -15.54
N GLY A 309 2.72 15.43 -15.64
CA GLY A 309 3.64 15.70 -16.75
C GLY A 309 5.02 15.06 -16.61
N MET A 310 5.40 14.62 -15.41
CA MET A 310 6.70 13.97 -15.18
C MET A 310 6.66 12.47 -15.53
N PRO A 311 7.85 11.86 -15.81
CA PRO A 311 7.90 10.41 -16.06
C PRO A 311 7.40 9.62 -14.85
N GLY A 312 6.59 8.58 -15.10
CA GLY A 312 6.07 7.70 -14.06
C GLY A 312 4.57 7.43 -14.19
N ILE A 313 4.01 6.89 -13.13
CA ILE A 313 2.60 6.52 -13.00
C ILE A 313 1.95 7.54 -12.06
N PRO A 314 1.09 8.45 -12.51
CA PRO A 314 0.46 9.42 -11.64
C PRO A 314 -0.59 8.77 -10.73
N CYS A 315 -0.63 9.21 -9.47
CA CYS A 315 -1.60 8.76 -8.49
C CYS A 315 -2.24 9.95 -7.78
N VAL A 316 -3.55 9.95 -7.69
CA VAL A 316 -4.35 10.93 -6.94
C VAL A 316 -4.83 10.27 -5.65
N TYR A 317 -4.58 10.88 -4.51
CA TYR A 317 -5.16 10.46 -3.24
C TYR A 317 -6.57 11.05 -3.10
N TYR A 318 -7.55 10.23 -2.76
CA TYR A 318 -8.96 10.61 -2.77
C TYR A 318 -9.22 11.93 -2.03
N GLY A 319 -9.95 12.83 -2.69
CA GLY A 319 -10.31 14.16 -2.16
C GLY A 319 -9.23 15.23 -2.33
N SER A 320 -7.98 14.88 -2.59
CA SER A 320 -6.89 15.85 -2.77
C SER A 320 -7.08 16.69 -4.03
N GLU A 321 -7.71 16.15 -5.06
CA GLU A 321 -8.08 16.87 -6.29
C GLU A 321 -9.08 18.01 -6.05
N TRP A 322 -9.80 17.96 -4.94
CA TRP A 322 -10.72 19.03 -4.50
C TRP A 322 -10.14 19.93 -3.41
N GLY A 323 -8.87 19.72 -3.06
CA GLY A 323 -8.22 20.51 -2.04
C GLY A 323 -8.60 20.14 -0.62
N PHE A 324 -8.98 18.88 -0.37
CA PHE A 324 -9.21 18.41 1.01
C PHE A 324 -7.96 18.61 1.85
N ARG A 325 -8.15 19.05 3.09
CA ARG A 325 -7.10 19.37 4.04
C ARG A 325 -6.96 18.26 5.10
N SER A 326 -5.79 18.19 5.75
CA SER A 326 -5.51 17.18 6.76
C SER A 326 -6.42 17.27 7.98
N GLU A 327 -6.92 18.44 8.30
CA GLU A 327 -7.84 18.68 9.41
C GLU A 327 -9.26 18.15 9.14
N GLU A 328 -9.59 17.87 7.89
CA GLU A 328 -10.91 17.43 7.41
C GLU A 328 -11.04 15.91 7.33
N ARG A 329 -10.27 15.19 8.14
CA ARG A 329 -10.12 13.73 8.25
C ARG A 329 -9.28 13.06 7.17
N ARG A 330 -8.42 12.15 7.72
CA ARG A 330 -7.66 11.18 6.93
C ARG A 330 -8.60 10.18 6.27
#